data_323c3bed5e79540c66c52b6f4f727734
#
_entry.id   323c3bed5e79540c66c52b6f4f727734
#
_cell.length_a   1.000
_cell.length_b   1.000
_cell.length_c   1.000
_cell.angle_alpha   90.00
_cell.angle_beta   90.00
_cell.angle_gamma   90.00
#
_symmetry.space_group_name_H-M   'P 1'
#
loop_
_entity.id
_entity.type
_entity.pdbx_description
1 polymer ?
#
loop_
_entity_poly.entity_id
_entity_poly.type
_entity_poly.pdbx_seq_one_letter_code
_entity_poly.pdbx_strand_id
1 'polypeptide(L)'
;MNRISRKLIALLALVVVVCGLWLQGCHDLEYVREESYVLYWRKAKPELAYRRPANLSTFTAYIKLMFWGREPEFAATYSQNEAKYRELCTKYGDTKFKGVRKVLTEHPAYEYTSTDLSFRAMDVVIDKDVTYNGESYPAGTSLASLAQVTYTTLKRYVDNGYKELPDADYSAITEVDDRMFLYGYEKVTKLMSDITPEDLQMVGPFARISWIAKSKVPSVYDMTLTLTDEYGVEHVCTLHVDPYNIEY
;
A
#
# COMPACT_ATOMS: atom_id res chain seq x y z
N MET A 1 16.89 -58.81 -19.93
CA MET A 1 16.88 -57.56 -19.15
C MET A 1 16.36 -57.89 -17.75
N ASN A 2 17.25 -57.86 -16.74
CA ASN A 2 16.96 -58.35 -15.39
C ASN A 2 15.89 -57.53 -14.68
N ARG A 3 15.01 -58.17 -13.86
CA ARG A 3 13.98 -57.52 -13.05
C ARG A 3 14.51 -56.38 -12.17
N ILE A 4 15.77 -56.47 -11.74
CA ILE A 4 16.46 -55.46 -10.93
C ILE A 4 16.72 -54.17 -11.75
N SER A 5 17.06 -54.29 -13.03
CA SER A 5 17.31 -53.11 -13.90
C SER A 5 16.03 -52.30 -14.12
N ARG A 6 14.86 -52.93 -14.26
CA ARG A 6 13.58 -52.23 -14.43
C ARG A 6 13.15 -51.47 -13.17
N LYS A 7 13.39 -52.05 -11.96
CA LYS A 7 13.12 -51.37 -10.71
C LYS A 7 14.04 -50.18 -10.49
N LEU A 8 15.31 -50.28 -10.89
CA LEU A 8 16.29 -49.18 -10.78
C LEU A 8 15.92 -48.02 -11.71
N ILE A 9 15.51 -48.33 -12.94
CA ILE A 9 15.08 -47.32 -13.93
C ILE A 9 13.80 -46.62 -13.44
N ALA A 10 12.84 -47.36 -12.88
CA ALA A 10 11.61 -46.77 -12.33
C ALA A 10 11.91 -45.87 -11.12
N LEU A 11 12.85 -46.26 -10.25
CA LEU A 11 13.28 -45.45 -9.11
C LEU A 11 13.98 -44.14 -9.57
N LEU A 12 14.86 -44.23 -10.53
CA LEU A 12 15.55 -43.08 -11.15
C LEU A 12 14.56 -42.12 -11.81
N ALA A 13 13.58 -42.65 -12.55
CA ALA A 13 12.53 -41.82 -13.15
C ALA A 13 11.67 -41.11 -12.09
N LEU A 14 11.35 -41.81 -11.00
CA LEU A 14 10.61 -41.20 -9.87
C LEU A 14 11.41 -40.06 -9.20
N VAL A 15 12.71 -40.29 -8.98
CA VAL A 15 13.61 -39.26 -8.40
C VAL A 15 13.70 -38.04 -9.31
N VAL A 16 13.83 -38.23 -10.62
CA VAL A 16 13.87 -37.12 -11.60
C VAL A 16 12.56 -36.35 -11.60
N VAL A 17 11.42 -37.03 -11.54
CA VAL A 17 10.10 -36.38 -11.45
C VAL A 17 9.93 -35.60 -10.15
N VAL A 18 10.32 -36.20 -9.02
CA VAL A 18 10.25 -35.52 -7.72
C VAL A 18 11.21 -34.35 -7.67
N CYS A 19 12.44 -34.49 -8.12
CA CYS A 19 13.39 -33.37 -8.23
C CYS A 19 12.89 -32.30 -9.20
N GLY A 20 12.29 -32.67 -10.33
CA GLY A 20 11.69 -31.72 -11.29
C GLY A 20 10.53 -30.94 -10.68
N LEU A 21 9.67 -31.59 -9.90
CA LEU A 21 8.58 -30.92 -9.18
C LEU A 21 9.09 -29.99 -8.06
N TRP A 22 10.21 -30.35 -7.40
CA TRP A 22 10.84 -29.48 -6.41
C TRP A 22 11.51 -28.25 -7.04
N LEU A 23 12.04 -28.40 -8.25
CA LEU A 23 12.65 -27.28 -9.00
C LEU A 23 11.63 -26.30 -9.59
N GLN A 24 10.40 -26.75 -9.86
CA GLN A 24 9.30 -25.88 -10.32
C GLN A 24 8.73 -24.98 -9.22
N GLY A 25 9.06 -25.22 -7.95
CA GLY A 25 8.66 -24.38 -6.81
C GLY A 25 9.64 -23.27 -6.46
N CYS A 26 10.75 -23.14 -7.16
CA CYS A 26 11.67 -22.01 -6.99
C CYS A 26 11.10 -20.82 -7.77
N HIS A 27 10.37 -19.92 -7.09
CA HIS A 27 10.13 -18.59 -7.63
C HIS A 27 11.49 -17.96 -7.93
N ASP A 28 11.67 -17.46 -9.14
CA ASP A 28 12.89 -16.77 -9.52
C ASP A 28 13.01 -15.51 -8.66
N LEU A 29 14.06 -15.51 -7.83
CA LEU A 29 14.40 -14.39 -6.96
C LEU A 29 15.49 -13.59 -7.64
N GLU A 30 15.19 -12.35 -7.93
CA GLU A 30 16.18 -11.41 -8.44
C GLU A 30 16.77 -10.58 -7.32
N TYR A 31 18.10 -10.40 -7.36
CA TYR A 31 18.82 -9.55 -6.44
C TYR A 31 19.15 -8.24 -7.13
N VAL A 32 18.44 -7.16 -6.76
CA VAL A 32 18.60 -5.84 -7.37
C VAL A 32 19.53 -4.98 -6.51
N ARG A 33 20.54 -4.38 -7.14
CA ARG A 33 21.42 -3.37 -6.57
C ARG A 33 21.19 -2.05 -7.26
N GLU A 34 20.61 -1.10 -6.55
CA GLU A 34 20.41 0.28 -6.99
C GLU A 34 20.79 1.23 -5.84
N GLU A 35 21.17 2.45 -6.18
CA GLU A 35 21.48 3.48 -5.18
C GLU A 35 20.23 4.07 -4.52
N SER A 36 19.05 3.68 -4.96
CA SER A 36 17.73 4.04 -4.40
C SER A 36 17.08 2.86 -3.71
N TYR A 37 16.29 3.11 -2.67
CA TYR A 37 15.51 2.09 -1.98
C TYR A 37 14.22 1.74 -2.74
N VAL A 38 13.54 2.76 -3.28
CA VAL A 38 12.35 2.58 -4.13
C VAL A 38 12.77 2.01 -5.47
N LEU A 39 12.16 0.91 -5.88
CA LEU A 39 12.38 0.29 -7.19
C LEU A 39 11.33 0.70 -8.21
N TYR A 40 10.12 1.01 -7.73
CA TYR A 40 8.98 1.30 -8.58
C TYR A 40 8.31 2.60 -8.12
N TRP A 41 8.28 3.59 -8.99
CA TRP A 41 7.45 4.78 -8.81
C TRP A 41 6.16 4.59 -9.61
N ARG A 42 5.03 4.76 -8.95
CA ARG A 42 3.72 4.59 -9.55
C ARG A 42 3.02 5.92 -9.66
N LYS A 43 2.35 6.12 -10.79
CA LYS A 43 1.54 7.30 -10.99
C LYS A 43 0.43 7.37 -9.94
N ALA A 44 0.34 8.51 -9.29
CA ALA A 44 -0.71 8.78 -8.34
C ALA A 44 -2.08 8.71 -9.03
N LYS A 45 -2.92 7.82 -8.55
CA LYS A 45 -4.30 7.62 -9.00
C LYS A 45 -5.13 7.19 -7.80
N PRO A 46 -5.52 8.14 -6.94
CA PRO A 46 -6.28 7.81 -5.75
C PRO A 46 -7.63 7.18 -6.09
N GLU A 47 -7.95 6.09 -5.41
CA GLU A 47 -9.23 5.38 -5.55
C GLU A 47 -9.70 4.90 -4.18
N LEU A 48 -11.01 4.98 -3.94
CA LEU A 48 -11.65 4.49 -2.72
C LEU A 48 -12.34 3.15 -2.95
N ALA A 49 -12.29 2.30 -1.94
CA ALA A 49 -13.07 1.06 -1.90
C ALA A 49 -13.57 0.78 -0.49
N TYR A 50 -14.80 0.29 -0.37
CA TYR A 50 -15.29 -0.27 0.89
C TYR A 50 -14.91 -1.74 0.94
N ARG A 51 -14.24 -2.15 2.01
CA ARG A 51 -13.75 -3.52 2.14
C ARG A 51 -14.32 -4.16 3.39
N ARG A 52 -14.79 -5.40 3.23
CA ARG A 52 -15.15 -6.30 4.32
C ARG A 52 -14.12 -7.42 4.34
N PRO A 53 -13.46 -7.66 5.48
CA PRO A 53 -12.53 -8.77 5.58
C PRO A 53 -13.26 -10.10 5.32
N ALA A 54 -12.60 -11.02 4.62
CA ALA A 54 -13.14 -12.34 4.28
C ALA A 54 -13.47 -13.18 5.54
N ASN A 55 -12.83 -12.87 6.67
CA ASN A 55 -13.06 -13.55 7.94
C ASN A 55 -13.97 -12.72 8.85
N LEU A 56 -15.24 -13.02 8.82
CA LEU A 56 -16.33 -12.27 9.48
C LEU A 56 -16.26 -12.24 11.02
N SER A 57 -15.43 -13.04 11.65
CA SER A 57 -15.47 -13.23 13.11
C SER A 57 -14.68 -12.19 13.91
N THR A 58 -13.76 -11.43 13.30
CA THR A 58 -12.83 -10.57 14.03
C THR A 58 -12.59 -9.18 13.45
N PHE A 59 -12.97 -8.89 12.19
CA PHE A 59 -12.61 -7.65 11.55
C PHE A 59 -13.81 -6.77 11.20
N THR A 60 -13.66 -5.49 11.50
CA THR A 60 -14.62 -4.46 11.12
C THR A 60 -14.38 -4.03 9.68
N ALA A 61 -15.46 -3.87 8.91
CA ALA A 61 -15.38 -3.27 7.59
C ALA A 61 -14.71 -1.88 7.65
N TYR A 62 -13.92 -1.54 6.64
CA TYR A 62 -13.13 -0.31 6.57
C TYR A 62 -13.13 0.30 5.16
N ILE A 63 -12.79 1.58 5.10
CA ILE A 63 -12.61 2.30 3.84
C ILE A 63 -11.13 2.20 3.48
N LYS A 64 -10.85 1.61 2.30
CA LYS A 64 -9.51 1.51 1.73
C LYS A 64 -9.31 2.64 0.75
N LEU A 65 -8.30 3.46 0.97
CA LEU A 65 -7.77 4.39 -0.01
C LEU A 65 -6.56 3.75 -0.68
N MET A 66 -6.58 3.62 -1.98
CA MET A 66 -5.43 3.27 -2.79
C MET A 66 -4.83 4.53 -3.36
N PHE A 67 -3.51 4.73 -3.24
CA PHE A 67 -2.84 5.94 -3.72
C PHE A 67 -2.46 5.88 -5.20
N TRP A 68 -2.38 4.67 -5.77
CA TRP A 68 -1.97 4.47 -7.17
C TRP A 68 -2.69 3.32 -7.86
N GLY A 69 -2.65 3.29 -9.20
CA GLY A 69 -3.14 2.20 -10.02
C GLY A 69 -2.26 0.93 -9.96
N ARG A 70 -2.72 -0.16 -10.55
CA ARG A 70 -2.04 -1.47 -10.51
C ARG A 70 -0.72 -1.52 -11.29
N GLU A 71 -0.59 -0.74 -12.35
CA GLU A 71 0.56 -0.78 -13.26
C GLU A 71 1.71 0.11 -12.77
N PRO A 72 2.96 -0.40 -12.68
CA PRO A 72 4.13 0.41 -12.42
C PRO A 72 4.47 1.25 -13.66
N GLU A 73 4.60 2.57 -13.52
CA GLU A 73 4.96 3.43 -14.65
C GLU A 73 6.45 3.74 -14.75
N PHE A 74 7.17 3.73 -13.62
CA PHE A 74 8.60 4.06 -13.59
C PHE A 74 9.35 3.05 -12.71
N ALA A 75 10.16 2.22 -13.32
CA ALA A 75 10.93 1.19 -12.61
C ALA A 75 12.43 1.33 -12.88
N ALA A 76 13.27 0.93 -11.92
CA ALA A 76 14.73 0.98 -12.04
C ALA A 76 15.26 0.09 -13.18
N THR A 77 14.69 -1.10 -13.34
CA THR A 77 15.26 -2.16 -14.18
C THR A 77 14.55 -2.39 -15.50
N TYR A 78 13.30 -1.92 -15.67
CA TYR A 78 12.48 -2.28 -16.84
C TYR A 78 11.78 -1.08 -17.49
N SER A 79 12.12 0.15 -17.11
CA SER A 79 11.35 1.28 -17.58
C SER A 79 11.92 1.89 -18.85
N GLN A 80 11.01 2.16 -19.77
CA GLN A 80 11.27 3.06 -20.90
C GLN A 80 11.56 4.50 -20.45
N ASN A 81 11.58 4.78 -19.14
CA ASN A 81 11.64 6.11 -18.55
C ASN A 81 12.61 6.23 -17.37
N GLU A 82 13.84 5.74 -17.55
CA GLU A 82 14.90 5.81 -16.54
C GLU A 82 15.17 7.24 -16.05
N ALA A 83 15.08 8.22 -16.94
CA ALA A 83 15.29 9.63 -16.59
C ALA A 83 14.27 10.10 -15.55
N LYS A 84 12.98 9.75 -15.71
CA LYS A 84 11.93 10.10 -14.75
C LYS A 84 12.11 9.36 -13.42
N TYR A 85 12.52 8.10 -13.47
CA TYR A 85 12.85 7.34 -12.28
C TYR A 85 13.95 8.03 -11.46
N ARG A 86 15.05 8.41 -12.08
CA ARG A 86 16.18 9.10 -11.42
C ARG A 86 15.80 10.50 -10.91
N GLU A 87 14.95 11.22 -11.63
CA GLU A 87 14.38 12.48 -11.18
C GLU A 87 13.61 12.31 -9.88
N LEU A 88 12.74 11.29 -9.79
CA LEU A 88 11.95 11.00 -8.60
C LEU A 88 12.84 10.57 -7.42
N CYS A 89 13.81 9.69 -7.65
CA CYS A 89 14.78 9.32 -6.61
C CYS A 89 15.51 10.55 -6.07
N THR A 90 15.93 11.45 -6.93
CA THR A 90 16.60 12.71 -6.54
C THR A 90 15.64 13.63 -5.77
N LYS A 91 14.42 13.80 -6.27
CA LYS A 91 13.39 14.64 -5.64
C LYS A 91 13.12 14.23 -4.19
N TYR A 92 13.06 12.93 -3.92
CA TYR A 92 12.74 12.40 -2.59
C TYR A 92 13.97 12.07 -1.74
N GLY A 93 15.19 12.31 -2.26
CA GLY A 93 16.44 12.05 -1.55
C GLY A 93 16.84 10.56 -1.48
N ASP A 94 16.18 9.70 -2.27
CA ASP A 94 16.41 8.25 -2.31
C ASP A 94 17.54 7.88 -3.28
N THR A 95 18.78 8.28 -2.95
CA THR A 95 19.95 8.16 -3.84
C THR A 95 21.20 7.57 -3.19
N LYS A 96 21.09 7.06 -1.95
CA LYS A 96 22.27 6.60 -1.18
C LYS A 96 22.08 5.21 -0.57
N PHE A 97 21.14 4.45 -1.04
CA PHE A 97 20.92 3.08 -0.58
C PHE A 97 22.10 2.19 -1.02
N LYS A 98 22.65 1.41 -0.09
CA LYS A 98 23.81 0.52 -0.36
C LYS A 98 23.47 -0.96 -0.17
N GLY A 99 22.23 -1.27 0.05
CA GLY A 99 21.77 -2.64 0.29
C GLY A 99 21.50 -3.39 -1.00
N VAL A 100 21.19 -4.67 -0.82
CA VAL A 100 20.68 -5.55 -1.88
C VAL A 100 19.24 -5.88 -1.55
N ARG A 101 18.35 -5.72 -2.52
CA ARG A 101 16.94 -6.08 -2.37
C ARG A 101 16.67 -7.41 -3.05
N LYS A 102 15.80 -8.16 -2.42
CA LYS A 102 15.32 -9.43 -2.94
C LYS A 102 13.92 -9.21 -3.50
N VAL A 103 13.77 -9.38 -4.79
CA VAL A 103 12.51 -9.14 -5.51
C VAL A 103 12.00 -10.45 -6.08
N LEU A 104 10.70 -10.70 -5.93
CA LEU A 104 10.01 -11.79 -6.60
C LEU A 104 9.67 -11.36 -8.04
N THR A 105 10.25 -12.04 -9.04
CA THR A 105 10.09 -11.66 -10.46
C THR A 105 8.67 -11.81 -10.99
N GLU A 106 7.89 -12.74 -10.46
CA GLU A 106 6.51 -13.02 -10.94
C GLU A 106 5.46 -12.04 -10.42
N HIS A 107 5.75 -11.36 -9.34
CA HIS A 107 4.90 -10.30 -8.80
C HIS A 107 5.83 -9.13 -8.44
N PRO A 108 5.96 -8.12 -9.31
CA PRO A 108 6.55 -6.85 -8.90
C PRO A 108 5.66 -6.29 -7.80
N ALA A 109 5.91 -6.83 -6.62
CA ALA A 109 5.12 -6.63 -5.45
C ALA A 109 5.12 -5.14 -5.14
N TYR A 110 4.16 -4.72 -4.41
CA TYR A 110 4.05 -3.42 -3.78
C TYR A 110 5.26 -3.10 -2.87
N GLU A 111 6.17 -4.05 -2.70
CA GLU A 111 7.46 -3.89 -2.03
C GLU A 111 8.32 -2.89 -2.79
N TYR A 112 9.01 -2.01 -2.07
CA TYR A 112 9.89 -1.01 -2.66
C TYR A 112 9.21 -0.06 -3.67
N THR A 113 7.92 0.22 -3.47
CA THR A 113 7.10 1.02 -4.39
C THR A 113 6.56 2.27 -3.70
N SER A 114 6.58 3.41 -4.38
CA SER A 114 5.98 4.65 -3.88
C SER A 114 5.23 5.41 -4.98
N THR A 115 4.49 6.46 -4.61
CA THR A 115 3.84 7.35 -5.57
C THR A 115 4.84 8.33 -6.19
N ASP A 116 4.62 8.72 -7.43
CA ASP A 116 5.39 9.76 -8.12
C ASP A 116 5.05 11.18 -7.64
N LEU A 117 3.91 11.35 -6.95
CA LEU A 117 3.47 12.60 -6.34
C LEU A 117 3.44 12.49 -4.82
N SER A 118 3.74 13.60 -4.15
CA SER A 118 3.40 13.83 -2.75
C SER A 118 2.04 14.49 -2.65
N PHE A 119 1.34 14.24 -1.55
CA PHE A 119 0.13 14.99 -1.23
C PHE A 119 0.42 15.91 -0.05
N ARG A 120 -0.22 17.06 -0.02
CA ARG A 120 -0.03 18.06 1.03
C ARG A 120 -1.23 18.23 1.95
N ALA A 121 -2.39 17.73 1.53
CA ALA A 121 -3.62 17.77 2.31
C ALA A 121 -4.55 16.63 1.93
N MET A 122 -5.38 16.26 2.89
CA MET A 122 -6.46 15.29 2.74
C MET A 122 -7.67 15.81 3.49
N ASP A 123 -8.85 15.72 2.86
CA ASP A 123 -10.11 16.08 3.49
C ASP A 123 -11.22 15.11 3.11
N VAL A 124 -12.21 14.95 3.98
CA VAL A 124 -13.34 14.07 3.76
C VAL A 124 -14.65 14.72 4.18
N VAL A 125 -15.65 14.57 3.31
CA VAL A 125 -17.04 14.99 3.57
C VAL A 125 -17.98 13.82 3.33
N ILE A 126 -19.16 13.85 3.97
CA ILE A 126 -20.25 12.91 3.67
C ILE A 126 -21.56 13.66 3.42
N ASP A 127 -22.51 12.97 2.79
CA ASP A 127 -23.85 13.51 2.43
C ASP A 127 -24.86 13.48 3.60
N LYS A 128 -24.41 13.18 4.81
CA LYS A 128 -25.23 13.08 6.03
C LYS A 128 -24.74 13.98 7.14
N ASP A 129 -25.68 14.44 7.97
CA ASP A 129 -25.35 15.14 9.21
C ASP A 129 -24.74 14.18 10.24
N VAL A 130 -23.71 14.65 10.95
CA VAL A 130 -23.09 13.95 12.08
C VAL A 130 -23.11 14.84 13.30
N THR A 131 -23.43 14.26 14.46
CA THR A 131 -23.29 14.94 15.75
C THR A 131 -22.36 14.16 16.64
N TYR A 132 -21.30 14.80 17.11
CA TYR A 132 -20.30 14.18 17.99
C TYR A 132 -19.86 15.13 19.09
N ASN A 133 -19.88 14.67 20.35
CA ASN A 133 -19.53 15.46 21.55
C ASN A 133 -20.23 16.81 21.66
N GLY A 134 -21.48 16.92 21.19
CA GLY A 134 -22.26 18.16 21.21
C GLY A 134 -22.01 19.09 20.04
N GLU A 135 -21.05 18.80 19.18
CA GLU A 135 -20.82 19.51 17.92
C GLU A 135 -21.65 18.91 16.79
N SER A 136 -22.17 19.80 15.93
CA SER A 136 -22.93 19.42 14.74
C SER A 136 -22.09 19.63 13.49
N TYR A 137 -22.01 18.60 12.67
CA TYR A 137 -21.33 18.56 11.36
C TYR A 137 -22.41 18.36 10.29
N PRO A 138 -22.95 19.41 9.69
CA PRO A 138 -23.93 19.31 8.61
C PRO A 138 -23.37 18.54 7.42
N ALA A 139 -24.26 17.91 6.64
CA ALA A 139 -23.90 17.25 5.39
C ALA A 139 -23.02 18.15 4.50
N GLY A 140 -21.96 17.58 3.91
CA GLY A 140 -21.02 18.31 3.06
C GLY A 140 -19.97 19.16 3.79
N THR A 141 -19.96 19.17 5.14
CA THR A 141 -18.86 19.79 5.90
C THR A 141 -17.71 18.80 6.11
N SER A 142 -16.50 19.34 6.32
CA SER A 142 -15.32 18.52 6.60
C SER A 142 -15.50 17.69 7.88
N LEU A 143 -15.17 16.42 7.78
CA LEU A 143 -15.08 15.47 8.89
C LEU A 143 -13.64 15.02 9.16
N ALA A 144 -12.63 15.77 8.70
CA ALA A 144 -11.22 15.43 8.88
C ALA A 144 -10.84 15.23 10.36
N SER A 145 -11.46 15.98 11.28
CA SER A 145 -11.27 15.83 12.73
C SER A 145 -11.91 14.57 13.33
N LEU A 146 -12.80 13.92 12.61
CA LEU A 146 -13.47 12.67 13.01
C LEU A 146 -12.96 11.44 12.25
N ALA A 147 -12.15 11.64 11.21
CA ALA A 147 -11.57 10.60 10.39
C ALA A 147 -10.14 10.29 10.83
N GLN A 148 -9.87 9.03 11.17
CA GLN A 148 -8.52 8.54 11.44
C GLN A 148 -8.00 7.82 10.20
N VAL A 149 -6.77 8.12 9.81
CA VAL A 149 -6.09 7.50 8.66
C VAL A 149 -4.90 6.71 9.16
N THR A 150 -4.84 5.44 8.78
CA THR A 150 -3.66 4.59 8.96
C THR A 150 -3.06 4.31 7.59
N TYR A 151 -1.82 4.67 7.38
CA TYR A 151 -1.10 4.53 6.11
C TYR A 151 0.36 4.11 6.38
N THR A 152 1.09 3.82 5.31
CA THR A 152 2.53 3.55 5.38
C THR A 152 3.31 4.57 4.58
N THR A 153 4.54 4.86 5.01
CA THR A 153 5.46 5.77 4.31
C THR A 153 6.89 5.26 4.38
N LEU A 154 7.70 5.57 3.38
CA LEU A 154 9.15 5.33 3.34
C LEU A 154 9.96 6.56 3.73
N LYS A 155 9.34 7.74 3.85
CA LYS A 155 10.05 9.02 3.96
C LYS A 155 11.04 9.05 5.11
N ARG A 156 10.60 8.75 6.33
CA ARG A 156 11.50 8.78 7.50
C ARG A 156 12.61 7.73 7.42
N TYR A 157 12.35 6.58 6.84
CA TYR A 157 13.35 5.54 6.62
C TYR A 157 14.45 6.00 5.66
N VAL A 158 14.08 6.63 4.54
CA VAL A 158 15.01 7.22 3.56
C VAL A 158 15.82 8.36 4.19
N ASP A 159 15.14 9.29 4.89
CA ASP A 159 15.78 10.43 5.55
C ASP A 159 16.76 10.01 6.65
N ASN A 160 16.50 8.88 7.32
CA ASN A 160 17.39 8.31 8.32
C ASN A 160 18.52 7.47 7.72
N GLY A 161 18.79 7.60 6.43
CA GLY A 161 19.84 6.87 5.74
C GLY A 161 19.60 5.36 5.70
N TYR A 162 18.34 4.96 5.52
CA TYR A 162 17.90 3.57 5.39
C TYR A 162 18.14 2.71 6.65
N LYS A 163 17.99 3.33 7.80
CA LYS A 163 18.03 2.66 9.09
C LYS A 163 16.67 2.77 9.75
N GLU A 164 16.26 1.70 10.40
CA GLU A 164 15.06 1.71 11.21
C GLU A 164 15.17 2.73 12.35
N LEU A 165 14.07 3.40 12.62
CA LEU A 165 13.94 4.33 13.72
C LEU A 165 13.39 3.60 14.95
N PRO A 166 13.92 3.84 16.14
CA PRO A 166 13.50 3.11 17.34
C PRO A 166 12.06 3.46 17.78
N ASP A 167 11.55 4.60 17.34
CA ASP A 167 10.19 5.10 17.64
C ASP A 167 9.16 4.79 16.53
N ALA A 168 9.61 4.21 15.41
CA ALA A 168 8.73 3.92 14.28
C ALA A 168 8.04 2.57 14.43
N ASP A 169 6.78 2.50 13.96
CA ASP A 169 6.04 1.24 13.86
C ASP A 169 6.24 0.64 12.46
N TYR A 170 7.02 -0.43 12.39
CA TYR A 170 7.23 -1.20 11.16
C TYR A 170 6.33 -2.44 11.06
N SER A 171 5.33 -2.55 11.91
CA SER A 171 4.39 -3.64 11.84
C SER A 171 3.53 -3.55 10.57
N ALA A 172 3.23 -4.69 9.97
CA ALA A 172 2.36 -4.74 8.80
C ALA A 172 0.96 -4.17 9.13
N ILE A 173 0.31 -3.55 8.16
CA ILE A 173 -1.13 -3.27 8.25
C ILE A 173 -1.82 -4.62 8.03
N THR A 174 -2.00 -5.37 9.10
CA THR A 174 -2.41 -6.79 9.09
C THR A 174 -3.86 -7.03 8.65
N GLU A 175 -4.65 -5.97 8.51
CA GLU A 175 -6.08 -6.07 8.21
C GLU A 175 -6.41 -5.90 6.72
N VAL A 176 -5.42 -5.85 5.88
CA VAL A 176 -5.59 -5.84 4.42
C VAL A 176 -5.39 -7.25 3.93
N ASP A 177 -6.26 -7.71 3.02
CA ASP A 177 -6.28 -9.06 2.44
C ASP A 177 -4.93 -9.52 1.84
N ASP A 178 -4.00 -8.60 1.67
CA ASP A 178 -2.66 -8.84 1.19
C ASP A 178 -1.69 -8.76 2.37
N ARG A 179 -1.12 -9.89 2.75
CA ARG A 179 -0.03 -10.02 3.73
C ARG A 179 1.25 -9.36 3.20
N MET A 180 1.19 -8.06 2.95
CA MET A 180 2.30 -7.35 2.37
C MET A 180 3.23 -6.89 3.48
N PHE A 181 4.32 -7.62 3.65
CA PHE A 181 5.47 -7.16 4.40
C PHE A 181 6.14 -6.05 3.59
N LEU A 182 5.83 -4.83 3.95
CA LEU A 182 6.44 -3.65 3.34
C LEU A 182 7.72 -3.32 4.13
N TYR A 183 8.84 -3.89 3.75
CA TYR A 183 10.12 -3.61 4.39
C TYR A 183 10.45 -2.11 4.34
N GLY A 184 10.86 -1.56 5.48
CA GLY A 184 11.24 -0.16 5.61
C GLY A 184 10.08 0.84 5.64
N TYR A 185 8.85 0.40 5.43
CA TYR A 185 7.69 1.28 5.57
C TYR A 185 7.29 1.42 7.04
N GLU A 186 7.25 2.65 7.47
CA GLU A 186 6.68 3.01 8.76
C GLU A 186 5.15 3.08 8.64
N LYS A 187 4.45 2.46 9.58
CA LYS A 187 3.01 2.59 9.74
C LYS A 187 2.69 3.80 10.60
N VAL A 188 1.91 4.71 10.08
CA VAL A 188 1.48 5.93 10.75
C VAL A 188 -0.03 5.94 10.91
N THR A 189 -0.51 6.33 12.10
CA THR A 189 -1.94 6.52 12.37
C THR A 189 -2.15 7.90 12.96
N LYS A 190 -2.93 8.74 12.26
CA LYS A 190 -3.24 10.12 12.65
C LYS A 190 -4.71 10.47 12.38
N LEU A 191 -5.24 11.49 13.03
CA LEU A 191 -6.44 12.15 12.54
C LEU A 191 -6.15 12.81 11.20
N MET A 192 -7.11 12.79 10.30
CA MET A 192 -6.93 13.38 8.97
C MET A 192 -6.63 14.88 9.05
N SER A 193 -7.21 15.58 10.05
CA SER A 193 -6.91 16.98 10.36
C SER A 193 -5.46 17.24 10.81
N ASP A 194 -4.76 16.22 11.30
CA ASP A 194 -3.40 16.34 11.84
C ASP A 194 -2.33 15.89 10.85
N ILE A 195 -2.75 15.48 9.66
CA ILE A 195 -1.83 15.07 8.58
C ILE A 195 -1.14 16.30 8.00
N THR A 196 0.18 16.24 7.93
CA THR A 196 1.03 17.28 7.34
C THR A 196 1.52 16.90 5.95
N PRO A 197 2.03 17.83 5.14
CA PRO A 197 2.62 17.50 3.84
C PRO A 197 3.76 16.48 3.92
N GLU A 198 4.54 16.49 5.00
CA GLU A 198 5.64 15.55 5.22
C GLU A 198 5.13 14.12 5.41
N ASP A 199 3.97 13.97 6.04
CA ASP A 199 3.32 12.68 6.27
C ASP A 199 2.91 11.96 4.98
N LEU A 200 2.60 12.73 3.95
CA LEU A 200 2.07 12.23 2.67
C LEU A 200 3.13 12.17 1.56
N GLN A 201 4.42 12.14 1.93
CA GLN A 201 5.51 11.87 1.01
C GLN A 201 5.86 10.38 1.01
N MET A 202 6.23 9.86 -0.15
CA MET A 202 6.64 8.46 -0.33
C MET A 202 5.67 7.47 0.31
N VAL A 203 4.37 7.73 0.18
CA VAL A 203 3.34 6.87 0.76
C VAL A 203 3.32 5.49 0.11
N GLY A 204 2.98 4.51 0.90
CA GLY A 204 2.77 3.14 0.47
C GLY A 204 1.50 2.96 -0.36
N PRO A 205 1.16 1.72 -0.74
CA PRO A 205 0.12 1.43 -1.73
C PRO A 205 -1.28 1.89 -1.33
N PHE A 206 -1.55 1.90 -0.03
CA PHE A 206 -2.89 2.19 0.45
C PHE A 206 -2.88 2.74 1.87
N ALA A 207 -4.00 3.39 2.22
CA ALA A 207 -4.35 3.76 3.57
C ALA A 207 -5.70 3.16 3.96
N ARG A 208 -5.92 3.07 5.25
CA ARG A 208 -7.21 2.75 5.87
C ARG A 208 -7.79 4.02 6.47
N ILE A 209 -9.03 4.30 6.15
CA ILE A 209 -9.80 5.38 6.77
C ILE A 209 -10.83 4.76 7.72
N SER A 210 -10.90 5.26 8.94
CA SER A 210 -11.86 4.84 9.96
C SER A 210 -12.37 6.05 10.74
N TRP A 211 -13.60 5.95 11.27
CA TRP A 211 -14.20 7.01 12.05
C TRP A 211 -13.91 6.81 13.54
N ILE A 212 -13.39 7.84 14.23
CA ILE A 212 -13.25 7.79 15.69
C ILE A 212 -14.62 7.75 16.38
N ALA A 213 -15.63 8.34 15.73
CA ALA A 213 -17.02 8.39 16.18
C ALA A 213 -17.90 7.38 15.42
N LYS A 214 -17.43 6.16 15.20
CA LYS A 214 -18.08 5.16 14.34
C LYS A 214 -19.57 4.97 14.60
N SER A 215 -20.01 4.99 15.86
CA SER A 215 -21.42 4.85 16.22
C SER A 215 -22.28 6.09 15.96
N LYS A 216 -21.67 7.19 15.55
CA LYS A 216 -22.33 8.49 15.29
C LYS A 216 -22.39 8.81 13.80
N VAL A 217 -21.54 8.18 12.99
CA VAL A 217 -21.64 8.26 11.56
C VAL A 217 -22.72 7.28 11.07
N PRO A 218 -23.65 7.71 10.21
CA PRO A 218 -24.66 6.83 9.64
C PRO A 218 -24.04 5.59 9.00
N SER A 219 -24.78 4.48 8.93
CA SER A 219 -24.27 3.24 8.32
C SER A 219 -24.24 3.31 6.80
N VAL A 220 -25.12 4.10 6.18
CA VAL A 220 -25.22 4.28 4.73
C VAL A 220 -25.04 5.76 4.40
N TYR A 221 -24.06 6.08 3.58
CA TYR A 221 -23.73 7.44 3.16
C TYR A 221 -22.88 7.47 1.90
N ASP A 222 -22.91 8.59 1.20
CA ASP A 222 -21.98 8.90 0.14
C ASP A 222 -20.80 9.72 0.71
N MET A 223 -19.58 9.28 0.41
CA MET A 223 -18.35 9.90 0.87
C MET A 223 -17.61 10.51 -0.29
N THR A 224 -17.08 11.71 -0.09
CA THR A 224 -16.11 12.35 -0.99
C THR A 224 -14.83 12.58 -0.23
N LEU A 225 -13.73 12.05 -0.74
CA LEU A 225 -12.36 12.30 -0.27
C LEU A 225 -11.66 13.18 -1.28
N THR A 226 -11.03 14.26 -0.81
CA THR A 226 -10.19 15.14 -1.62
C THR A 226 -8.75 15.05 -1.13
N LEU A 227 -7.82 14.69 -2.02
CA LEU A 227 -6.39 14.80 -1.79
C LEU A 227 -5.86 15.95 -2.64
N THR A 228 -5.13 16.87 -2.03
CA THR A 228 -4.44 17.94 -2.75
C THR A 228 -2.98 17.55 -2.92
N ASP A 229 -2.48 17.49 -4.15
CA ASP A 229 -1.09 17.16 -4.41
C ASP A 229 -0.14 18.36 -4.18
N GLU A 230 1.14 18.11 -4.32
CA GLU A 230 2.21 19.12 -4.14
C GLU A 230 2.10 20.32 -5.10
N TYR A 231 1.43 20.16 -6.23
CA TYR A 231 1.19 21.23 -7.21
C TYR A 231 -0.13 21.97 -6.96
N GLY A 232 -0.93 21.53 -6.00
CA GLY A 232 -2.23 22.11 -5.67
C GLY A 232 -3.38 21.56 -6.50
N VAL A 233 -3.17 20.47 -7.23
CA VAL A 233 -4.23 19.80 -7.96
C VAL A 233 -5.02 18.92 -7.00
N GLU A 234 -6.33 18.99 -7.08
CA GLU A 234 -7.23 18.18 -6.28
C GLU A 234 -7.56 16.86 -7.01
N HIS A 235 -7.36 15.76 -6.30
CA HIS A 235 -7.77 14.43 -6.70
C HIS A 235 -8.99 14.04 -5.87
N VAL A 236 -10.15 14.02 -6.50
CA VAL A 236 -11.43 13.77 -5.84
C VAL A 236 -11.86 12.32 -6.07
N CYS A 237 -12.14 11.61 -4.98
CA CYS A 237 -12.62 10.24 -4.98
C CYS A 237 -13.97 10.17 -4.28
N THR A 238 -14.94 9.48 -4.86
CA THR A 238 -16.25 9.24 -4.25
C THR A 238 -16.46 7.77 -3.95
N LEU A 239 -17.23 7.48 -2.90
CA LEU A 239 -17.55 6.12 -2.49
C LEU A 239 -18.94 6.09 -1.86
N HIS A 240 -19.80 5.21 -2.35
CA HIS A 240 -21.01 4.82 -1.65
C HIS A 240 -20.68 3.78 -0.58
N VAL A 241 -20.93 4.09 0.68
CA VAL A 241 -20.73 3.19 1.81
C VAL A 241 -22.07 2.60 2.20
N ASP A 242 -22.25 1.31 1.93
CA ASP A 242 -23.41 0.52 2.35
C ASP A 242 -22.92 -0.85 2.89
N PRO A 243 -22.89 -1.05 4.22
CA PRO A 243 -22.43 -2.29 4.82
C PRO A 243 -23.36 -3.48 4.57
N TYR A 244 -24.55 -3.25 4.04
CA TYR A 244 -25.54 -4.28 3.75
C TYR A 244 -25.53 -4.73 2.29
N ASN A 245 -24.96 -3.94 1.39
CA ASN A 245 -24.95 -4.17 -0.05
C ASN A 245 -23.52 -4.06 -0.62
N ILE A 246 -22.64 -4.95 -0.20
CA ILE A 246 -21.24 -4.97 -0.62
C ILE A 246 -21.15 -5.80 -1.90
N GLU A 247 -20.77 -5.17 -3.02
CA GLU A 247 -20.35 -5.89 -4.22
C GLU A 247 -18.99 -6.56 -3.95
N TYR A 248 -18.88 -7.87 -4.24
CA TYR A 248 -17.71 -8.71 -4.03
C TYR A 248 -16.75 -8.65 -5.22
#